data_873a5d854b57a0bffd32d56d8523fdef
#
_entry.id   873a5d854b57a0bffd32d56d8523fdef
#
_cell.length_a   1.000
_cell.length_b   1.000
_cell.length_c   1.000
_cell.angle_alpha   90.00
_cell.angle_beta   90.00
_cell.angle_gamma   90.00
#
_symmetry.space_group_name_H-M   'P 1'
#
loop_
_entity.id
_entity.type
_entity.pdbx_description
1 polymer ?
#
loop_
_entity_poly.entity_id
_entity_poly.type
_entity_poly.pdbx_seq_one_letter_code
_entity_poly.pdbx_strand_id
1 'polypeptide(L)'
;MQSSRVKGISCLIDTDIAIDYLRRREYAQKLLERWAREGLLAISTLTHLEIYQGMKTSEEVATNVFLAGLISVVVDMPIARRAGSMLGELRSKGMTIGIADAIIAATSLYCGAPLITNNVEHYPFPDLRIIRGLDY
;
A
#
# COMPACT_ATOMS: atom_id res chain seq x y z
N MET A 1 17.16 8.64 -14.43
CA MET A 1 15.79 8.90 -14.93
C MET A 1 14.75 8.23 -14.05
N GLN A 2 13.68 8.94 -13.73
CA GLN A 2 12.64 8.45 -12.83
C GLN A 2 11.45 7.85 -13.58
N SER A 3 11.72 7.14 -14.70
CA SER A 3 10.67 6.66 -15.59
C SER A 3 9.67 5.70 -14.93
N SER A 4 10.12 4.94 -13.92
CA SER A 4 9.25 4.00 -13.21
C SER A 4 8.48 4.65 -12.07
N ARG A 5 8.77 5.92 -11.76
CA ARG A 5 8.14 6.61 -10.64
C ARG A 5 6.89 7.34 -11.11
N VAL A 6 5.79 7.16 -10.37
CA VAL A 6 4.57 7.93 -10.58
C VAL A 6 4.70 9.26 -9.83
N LYS A 7 4.70 10.35 -10.59
CA LYS A 7 4.89 11.68 -10.04
C LYS A 7 3.70 12.11 -9.18
N GLY A 8 4.00 12.82 -8.11
CA GLY A 8 2.98 13.42 -7.24
C GLY A 8 2.46 12.50 -6.15
N ILE A 9 2.84 11.23 -6.13
CA ILE A 9 2.44 10.32 -5.06
C ILE A 9 3.30 10.56 -3.82
N SER A 10 2.65 10.87 -2.69
CA SER A 10 3.35 11.09 -1.43
C SER A 10 3.62 9.77 -0.69
N CYS A 11 2.72 8.81 -0.80
CA CYS A 11 2.85 7.54 -0.13
C CYS A 11 1.95 6.48 -0.76
N LEU A 12 2.29 5.21 -0.52
CA LEU A 12 1.42 4.08 -0.79
C LEU A 12 0.81 3.62 0.54
N ILE A 13 -0.50 3.45 0.57
CA ILE A 13 -1.22 3.07 1.77
C ILE A 13 -1.43 1.56 1.76
N ASP A 14 -0.95 0.87 2.80
CA ASP A 14 -1.24 -0.56 2.96
C ASP A 14 -2.70 -0.77 3.36
N THR A 15 -3.21 -1.96 3.14
CA THR A 15 -4.61 -2.30 3.38
C THR A 15 -5.03 -2.08 4.82
N ASP A 16 -4.17 -2.38 5.80
CA ASP A 16 -4.49 -2.19 7.21
C ASP A 16 -4.81 -0.71 7.54
N ILE A 17 -4.04 0.21 6.97
CA ILE A 17 -4.27 1.65 7.16
C ILE A 17 -5.59 2.07 6.49
N ALA A 18 -5.83 1.59 5.26
CA ALA A 18 -7.06 1.90 4.54
C ALA A 18 -8.30 1.43 5.31
N ILE A 19 -8.24 0.23 5.85
CA ILE A 19 -9.33 -0.32 6.66
C ILE A 19 -9.55 0.50 7.93
N ASP A 20 -8.48 0.87 8.62
CA ASP A 20 -8.58 1.70 9.82
C ASP A 20 -9.19 3.07 9.51
N TYR A 21 -8.84 3.66 8.37
CA TYR A 21 -9.45 4.91 7.92
C TYR A 21 -10.95 4.73 7.69
N LEU A 22 -11.34 3.66 7.01
CA LEU A 22 -12.75 3.38 6.73
C LEU A 22 -13.54 3.07 8.00
N ARG A 23 -12.88 2.53 9.02
CA ARG A 23 -13.47 2.31 10.35
C ARG A 23 -13.47 3.57 11.23
N ARG A 24 -13.08 4.71 10.65
CA ARG A 24 -13.07 6.02 11.30
C ARG A 24 -12.13 6.11 12.49
N ARG A 25 -11.04 5.35 12.49
CA ARG A 25 -10.03 5.49 13.51
C ARG A 25 -9.34 6.84 13.38
N GLU A 26 -9.25 7.56 14.50
CA GLU A 26 -8.76 8.94 14.49
C GLU A 26 -7.34 9.05 13.97
N TYR A 27 -6.44 8.15 14.40
CA TYR A 27 -5.06 8.23 13.96
C TYR A 27 -4.94 8.10 12.44
N ALA A 28 -5.75 7.21 11.83
CA ALA A 28 -5.70 6.99 10.39
C ALA A 28 -6.21 8.21 9.62
N GLN A 29 -7.24 8.86 10.13
CA GLN A 29 -7.75 10.08 9.50
C GLN A 29 -6.72 11.20 9.52
N LYS A 30 -6.08 11.43 10.67
CA LYS A 30 -5.03 12.45 10.80
C LYS A 30 -3.80 12.12 9.97
N LEU A 31 -3.42 10.85 9.95
CA LEU A 31 -2.30 10.34 9.17
C LEU A 31 -2.50 10.63 7.68
N LEU A 32 -3.64 10.25 7.12
CA LEU A 32 -3.90 10.43 5.71
C LEU A 32 -4.07 11.91 5.34
N GLU A 33 -4.68 12.70 6.20
CA GLU A 33 -4.75 14.16 6.00
C GLU A 33 -3.35 14.76 5.89
N ARG A 34 -2.43 14.34 6.75
CA ARG A 34 -1.06 14.84 6.72
C ARG A 34 -0.37 14.50 5.40
N TRP A 35 -0.44 13.23 4.99
CA TRP A 35 0.22 12.79 3.77
C TRP A 35 -0.43 13.36 2.51
N ALA A 36 -1.74 13.61 2.56
CA ALA A 36 -2.46 14.26 1.45
C ALA A 36 -1.98 15.69 1.21
N ARG A 37 -1.43 16.35 2.22
CA ARG A 37 -0.86 17.70 2.04
C ARG A 37 0.46 17.68 1.27
N GLU A 38 1.15 16.55 1.28
CA GLU A 38 2.44 16.41 0.60
C GLU A 38 2.33 15.89 -0.82
N GLY A 39 1.17 15.33 -1.18
CA GLY A 39 0.96 14.81 -2.52
C GLY A 39 -0.23 13.85 -2.56
N LEU A 40 -0.35 13.15 -3.67
CA LEU A 40 -1.44 12.21 -3.88
C LEU A 40 -1.22 10.93 -3.08
N LEU A 41 -2.28 10.44 -2.49
CA LEU A 41 -2.27 9.15 -1.80
C LEU A 41 -2.56 8.05 -2.81
N ALA A 42 -1.84 6.95 -2.72
CA ALA A 42 -1.99 5.83 -3.64
C ALA A 42 -2.27 4.52 -2.92
N ILE A 43 -2.94 3.62 -3.60
CA ILE A 43 -3.15 2.24 -3.16
C ILE A 43 -2.94 1.31 -4.35
N SER A 44 -2.61 0.06 -4.04
CA SER A 44 -2.58 -1.01 -5.04
C SER A 44 -4.01 -1.47 -5.37
N THR A 45 -4.23 -1.91 -6.59
CA THR A 45 -5.50 -2.59 -6.93
C THR A 45 -5.69 -3.87 -6.11
N LEU A 46 -4.62 -4.47 -5.61
CA LEU A 46 -4.73 -5.56 -4.65
C LEU A 46 -5.45 -5.12 -3.36
N THR A 47 -5.20 -3.90 -2.91
CA THR A 47 -5.89 -3.35 -1.74
C THR A 47 -7.39 -3.20 -1.99
N HIS A 48 -7.80 -2.87 -3.22
CA HIS A 48 -9.22 -2.90 -3.58
C HIS A 48 -9.82 -4.26 -3.31
N LEU A 49 -9.16 -5.33 -3.77
CA LEU A 49 -9.64 -6.69 -3.57
C LEU A 49 -9.80 -7.00 -2.08
N GLU A 50 -8.79 -6.68 -1.30
CA GLU A 50 -8.80 -6.98 0.13
C GLU A 50 -9.89 -6.21 0.88
N ILE A 51 -10.11 -4.95 0.51
CA ILE A 51 -11.16 -4.14 1.12
C ILE A 51 -12.54 -4.69 0.76
N TYR A 52 -12.79 -4.94 -0.54
CA TYR A 52 -14.09 -5.44 -0.97
C TYR A 52 -14.40 -6.84 -0.44
N GLN A 53 -13.38 -7.67 -0.26
CA GLN A 53 -13.55 -9.00 0.29
C GLN A 53 -14.14 -8.97 1.72
N GLY A 54 -13.75 -7.98 2.52
CA GLY A 54 -14.22 -7.86 3.90
C GLY A 54 -15.35 -6.85 4.11
N MET A 55 -15.77 -6.18 3.06
CA MET A 55 -16.74 -5.09 3.14
C MET A 55 -18.17 -5.61 3.34
N LYS A 56 -18.93 -4.91 4.19
CA LYS A 56 -20.36 -5.13 4.31
C LYS A 56 -21.10 -4.28 3.27
N THR A 57 -22.28 -4.73 2.83
CA THR A 57 -23.08 -4.00 1.85
C THR A 57 -23.35 -2.56 2.29
N SER A 58 -23.60 -2.35 3.58
CA SER A 58 -23.87 -1.02 4.14
C SER A 58 -22.67 -0.07 4.05
N GLU A 59 -21.47 -0.60 3.79
CA GLU A 59 -20.23 0.19 3.74
C GLU A 59 -19.84 0.57 2.30
N GLU A 60 -20.59 0.09 1.31
CA GLU A 60 -20.18 0.21 -0.10
C GLU A 60 -20.03 1.66 -0.55
N VAL A 61 -20.97 2.52 -0.20
CA VAL A 61 -20.94 3.93 -0.65
C VAL A 61 -19.69 4.63 -0.09
N ALA A 62 -19.47 4.52 1.21
CA ALA A 62 -18.31 5.17 1.83
C ALA A 62 -16.99 4.61 1.29
N THR A 63 -16.92 3.29 1.06
CA THR A 63 -15.75 2.64 0.50
C THR A 63 -15.47 3.16 -0.91
N ASN A 64 -16.48 3.23 -1.77
CA ASN A 64 -16.29 3.70 -3.13
C ASN A 64 -15.87 5.17 -3.19
N VAL A 65 -16.42 6.01 -2.32
CA VAL A 65 -16.02 7.43 -2.22
C VAL A 65 -14.56 7.54 -1.81
N PHE A 66 -14.15 6.78 -0.81
CA PHE A 66 -12.76 6.78 -0.35
C PHE A 66 -11.80 6.37 -1.47
N LEU A 67 -12.08 5.24 -2.11
CA LEU A 67 -11.21 4.71 -3.17
C LEU A 67 -11.13 5.64 -4.38
N ALA A 68 -12.23 6.31 -4.72
CA ALA A 68 -12.26 7.25 -5.84
C ALA A 68 -11.34 8.46 -5.63
N GLY A 69 -11.06 8.81 -4.38
CA GLY A 69 -10.16 9.92 -4.04
C GLY A 69 -8.68 9.57 -4.05
N LEU A 70 -8.34 8.31 -4.30
CA LEU A 70 -6.96 7.83 -4.28
C LEU A 70 -6.48 7.48 -5.68
N ILE A 71 -5.16 7.49 -5.85
CA ILE A 71 -4.54 6.95 -7.07
C ILE A 71 -4.48 5.44 -6.92
N SER A 72 -5.09 4.72 -7.85
CA SER A 72 -5.02 3.25 -7.87
C SER A 72 -3.90 2.80 -8.80
N VAL A 73 -2.93 2.10 -8.23
CA VAL A 73 -1.80 1.56 -9.00
C VAL A 73 -2.12 0.13 -9.37
N VAL A 74 -2.25 -0.11 -10.67
CA VAL A 74 -2.59 -1.43 -11.20
C VAL A 74 -1.42 -2.38 -11.02
N VAL A 75 -1.71 -3.60 -10.56
CA VAL A 75 -0.71 -4.67 -10.51
C VAL A 75 -0.46 -5.16 -11.93
N ASP A 76 0.52 -4.56 -12.59
CA ASP A 76 0.89 -4.87 -13.96
C ASP A 76 2.09 -5.84 -14.01
N MET A 77 2.58 -6.10 -15.24
CA MET A 77 3.68 -7.04 -15.41
C MET A 77 4.97 -6.60 -14.70
N PRO A 78 5.42 -5.35 -14.79
CA PRO A 78 6.63 -4.95 -14.05
C PRO A 78 6.52 -5.15 -12.56
N ILE A 79 5.39 -4.80 -11.97
CA ILE A 79 5.15 -4.99 -10.53
C ILE A 79 5.12 -6.48 -10.18
N ALA A 80 4.40 -7.28 -10.98
CA ALA A 80 4.30 -8.71 -10.74
C ALA A 80 5.66 -9.40 -10.83
N ARG A 81 6.47 -9.04 -11.83
CA ARG A 81 7.82 -9.59 -11.97
C ARG A 81 8.72 -9.23 -10.81
N ARG A 82 8.66 -7.99 -10.37
CA ARG A 82 9.46 -7.53 -9.23
C ARG A 82 9.05 -8.26 -7.96
N ALA A 83 7.77 -8.37 -7.71
CA ALA A 83 7.25 -9.11 -6.56
C ALA A 83 7.71 -10.57 -6.57
N GLY A 84 7.65 -11.21 -7.73
CA GLY A 84 8.12 -12.58 -7.90
C GLY A 84 9.61 -12.73 -7.61
N SER A 85 10.43 -11.79 -8.10
CA SER A 85 11.87 -11.79 -7.82
C SER A 85 12.15 -11.62 -6.34
N MET A 86 11.42 -10.74 -5.67
CA MET A 86 11.58 -10.52 -4.23
C MET A 86 11.23 -11.75 -3.42
N LEU A 87 10.14 -12.44 -3.79
CA LEU A 87 9.76 -13.69 -3.14
C LEU A 87 10.81 -14.78 -3.34
N GLY A 88 11.34 -14.90 -4.55
CA GLY A 88 12.39 -15.88 -4.86
C GLY A 88 13.67 -15.63 -4.08
N GLU A 89 14.07 -14.37 -3.97
CA GLU A 89 15.26 -13.99 -3.21
C GLU A 89 15.10 -14.29 -1.72
N LEU A 90 13.95 -13.98 -1.13
CA LEU A 90 13.68 -14.31 0.28
C LEU A 90 13.67 -15.82 0.50
N ARG A 91 13.07 -16.58 -0.41
CA ARG A 91 13.03 -18.03 -0.31
C ARG A 91 14.45 -18.62 -0.32
N SER A 92 15.34 -18.07 -1.14
CA SER A 92 16.73 -18.52 -1.18
C SER A 92 17.47 -18.28 0.13
N LYS A 93 16.97 -17.36 0.95
CA LYS A 93 17.50 -17.07 2.28
C LYS A 93 16.74 -17.77 3.40
N GLY A 94 15.85 -18.69 3.04
CA GLY A 94 15.02 -19.41 4.00
C GLY A 94 13.88 -18.59 4.59
N MET A 95 13.53 -17.48 3.96
CA MET A 95 12.46 -16.60 4.42
C MET A 95 11.26 -16.68 3.47
N THR A 96 10.06 -16.56 4.02
CA THR A 96 8.84 -16.48 3.24
C THR A 96 7.98 -15.34 3.72
N ILE A 97 7.33 -14.66 2.78
CA ILE A 97 6.29 -13.68 3.07
C ILE A 97 5.10 -13.97 2.17
N GLY A 98 3.95 -13.38 2.46
CA GLY A 98 2.76 -13.54 1.64
C GLY A 98 2.92 -12.89 0.27
N ILE A 99 2.23 -13.46 -0.72
CA ILE A 99 2.21 -12.91 -2.08
C ILE A 99 1.69 -11.47 -2.07
N ALA A 100 0.63 -11.22 -1.30
CA ALA A 100 0.05 -9.88 -1.19
C ALA A 100 1.08 -8.87 -0.68
N ASP A 101 1.84 -9.21 0.35
CA ASP A 101 2.86 -8.32 0.91
C ASP A 101 3.97 -8.03 -0.10
N ALA A 102 4.37 -9.03 -0.89
CA ALA A 102 5.37 -8.83 -1.94
C ALA A 102 4.87 -7.87 -3.02
N ILE A 103 3.59 -8.00 -3.40
CA ILE A 103 2.98 -7.10 -4.39
C ILE A 103 2.93 -5.66 -3.86
N ILE A 104 2.53 -5.47 -2.61
CA ILE A 104 2.49 -4.15 -1.99
C ILE A 104 3.89 -3.53 -1.93
N ALA A 105 4.89 -4.30 -1.49
CA ALA A 105 6.27 -3.84 -1.44
C ALA A 105 6.79 -3.45 -2.82
N ALA A 106 6.55 -4.28 -3.82
CA ALA A 106 6.96 -4.00 -5.20
C ALA A 106 6.28 -2.74 -5.74
N THR A 107 5.01 -2.52 -5.38
CA THR A 107 4.27 -1.34 -5.79
C THR A 107 4.87 -0.07 -5.19
N SER A 108 5.20 -0.11 -3.90
CA SER A 108 5.86 1.02 -3.23
C SER A 108 7.19 1.37 -3.89
N LEU A 109 8.00 0.37 -4.19
CA LEU A 109 9.27 0.57 -4.89
C LEU A 109 9.07 1.13 -6.30
N TYR A 110 8.07 0.61 -7.02
CA TYR A 110 7.73 1.10 -8.35
C TYR A 110 7.35 2.58 -8.35
N CYS A 111 6.53 2.98 -7.38
CA CYS A 111 6.09 4.37 -7.25
C CYS A 111 7.19 5.29 -6.74
N GLY A 112 8.24 4.75 -6.14
CA GLY A 112 9.27 5.55 -5.50
C GLY A 112 8.76 6.33 -4.29
N ALA A 113 7.73 5.82 -3.63
CA ALA A 113 7.06 6.46 -2.50
C ALA A 113 7.09 5.52 -1.28
N PRO A 114 7.11 6.07 -0.06
CA PRO A 114 7.12 5.22 1.13
C PRO A 114 5.82 4.45 1.29
N LEU A 115 5.93 3.29 1.90
CA LEU A 115 4.79 2.46 2.30
C LEU A 115 4.38 2.85 3.71
N ILE A 116 3.11 3.19 3.90
CA ILE A 116 2.53 3.41 5.23
C ILE A 116 1.80 2.16 5.65
N THR A 117 2.26 1.55 6.74
CA THR A 117 1.71 0.30 7.27
C THR A 117 1.95 0.21 8.77
N ASN A 118 1.11 -0.54 9.48
CA ASN A 118 1.36 -0.92 10.86
C ASN A 118 1.99 -2.31 10.96
N ASN A 119 1.98 -3.08 9.87
CA ASN A 119 2.52 -4.44 9.82
C ASN A 119 3.97 -4.43 9.32
N VAL A 120 4.82 -3.64 9.99
CA VAL A 120 6.20 -3.41 9.54
C VAL A 120 6.99 -4.72 9.37
N GLU A 121 6.76 -5.68 10.25
CA GLU A 121 7.46 -6.98 10.23
C GLU A 121 7.11 -7.84 9.02
N HIS A 122 6.03 -7.52 8.29
CA HIS A 122 5.67 -8.23 7.06
C HIS A 122 6.56 -7.84 5.88
N TYR A 123 7.40 -6.81 6.04
CA TYR A 123 8.15 -6.21 4.93
C TYR A 123 9.65 -6.20 5.19
N PRO A 124 10.32 -7.37 5.13
CA PRO A 124 11.77 -7.47 5.39
C PRO A 124 12.60 -7.09 4.15
N PHE A 125 12.41 -5.88 3.64
CA PHE A 125 13.09 -5.39 2.45
C PHE A 125 13.88 -4.13 2.77
N PRO A 126 15.23 -4.18 2.78
CA PRO A 126 16.04 -3.02 3.15
C PRO A 126 15.82 -1.79 2.28
N ASP A 127 15.50 -2.00 1.00
CA ASP A 127 15.30 -0.89 0.05
C ASP A 127 13.92 -0.24 0.17
N LEU A 128 13.02 -0.84 0.93
CA LEU A 128 11.68 -0.34 1.10
C LEU A 128 11.65 0.69 2.23
N ARG A 129 11.19 1.89 1.91
CA ARG A 129 10.98 2.92 2.93
C ARG A 129 9.61 2.70 3.55
N ILE A 130 9.61 2.39 4.85
CA ILE A 130 8.39 2.09 5.59
C ILE A 130 8.15 3.17 6.63
N ILE A 131 6.89 3.59 6.75
CA ILE A 131 6.44 4.51 7.78
C ILE A 131 5.35 3.81 8.56
N ARG A 132 5.56 3.67 9.87
CA ARG A 132 4.57 3.06 10.74
C ARG A 132 3.45 4.05 11.01
N GLY A 133 2.22 3.68 10.66
CA GLY A 133 1.07 4.58 10.77
C GLY A 133 0.79 5.04 12.19
N LEU A 134 0.91 4.15 13.18
CA LEU A 134 0.65 4.46 14.58
C LEU A 134 1.65 5.42 15.21
N ASP A 135 2.79 5.67 14.57
CA ASP A 135 3.81 6.60 15.08
C ASP A 135 3.54 8.04 14.69
N TYR A 136 2.42 8.31 14.02
CA TYR A 136 2.05 9.66 13.56
C TYR A 136 0.78 10.19 14.19
#